data_3f62cdcbb6963111a9bef15f8f2ec634
#
_entry.id   3f62cdcbb6963111a9bef15f8f2ec634
#
_cell.length_a   1.000
_cell.length_b   1.000
_cell.length_c   1.000
_cell.angle_alpha   90.00
_cell.angle_beta   90.00
_cell.angle_gamma   90.00
#
_symmetry.space_group_name_H-M   'P 1'
#
loop_
_entity.id
_entity.type
_entity.pdbx_description
1 polymer ?
#
loop_
_entity_poly.entity_id
_entity_poly.type
_entity_poly.pdbx_seq_one_letter_code
_entity_poly.pdbx_strand_id
1 'polypeptide(L)'
;MSENRNAQYRYQVLDRCFSDWNKKYTIEDLLEIVNNHLYELEGSDSTIKLRQLRGDLNAIRKMLPDNIYLDAKPFGGKKCYYRYSEPNYSIYQNGLSVTEVNSLRSIIEMLSKYRGVTGNAWLEDVISNLELRFGVKSDRENLISFQCNSCLKGLEYLSTLIDATINHQPLEVSYTTHAGISSTNVLHPYYMKQYNNRWFIFGRINGRDYIVNRALDRIEGISRSDVPFCKNDLVDFNSYFDDIVGVSVPYEVQEAETIILQFSSERFKYIVSKPLHTSQEIIDEY
;
A
#
# COMPACT_ATOMS: atom_id res chain seq x y z
N MET A 1 10.68 17.56 -16.41
CA MET A 1 10.19 17.24 -15.03
C MET A 1 10.90 16.06 -14.36
N SER A 2 11.79 15.34 -15.02
CA SER A 2 12.54 14.21 -14.43
C SER A 2 13.69 14.63 -13.48
N GLU A 3 14.32 15.78 -13.68
CA GLU A 3 15.45 16.23 -12.86
C GLU A 3 15.13 16.46 -11.37
N ASN A 4 13.90 16.86 -11.03
CA ASN A 4 13.52 17.14 -9.64
C ASN A 4 13.25 15.89 -8.81
N ARG A 5 12.78 14.79 -9.44
CA ARG A 5 12.47 13.54 -8.74
C ARG A 5 13.75 12.85 -8.25
N ASN A 6 14.78 12.84 -9.08
CA ASN A 6 16.07 12.26 -8.72
C ASN A 6 16.85 13.13 -7.71
N ALA A 7 16.62 14.43 -7.64
CA ALA A 7 17.26 15.30 -6.66
C ALA A 7 16.87 14.92 -5.22
N GLN A 8 15.59 14.70 -4.96
CA GLN A 8 15.08 14.34 -3.63
C GLN A 8 15.63 12.99 -3.15
N TYR A 9 15.73 12.02 -4.06
CA TYR A 9 16.34 10.71 -3.78
C TYR A 9 17.83 10.85 -3.42
N ARG A 10 18.59 11.62 -4.20
CA ARG A 10 20.00 11.88 -3.92
C ARG A 10 20.20 12.57 -2.56
N TYR A 11 19.33 13.51 -2.20
CA TYR A 11 19.38 14.17 -0.90
C TYR A 11 19.15 13.17 0.26
N GLN A 12 18.27 12.22 0.11
CA GLN A 12 18.06 11.16 1.12
C GLN A 12 19.27 10.25 1.28
N VAL A 13 19.92 9.87 0.17
CA VAL A 13 21.16 9.07 0.21
C VAL A 13 22.29 9.86 0.90
N LEU A 14 22.46 11.14 0.55
CA LEU A 14 23.46 12.01 1.15
C LEU A 14 23.20 12.26 2.63
N ASP A 15 21.96 12.49 3.01
CA ASP A 15 21.55 12.69 4.39
C ASP A 15 21.93 11.51 5.29
N ARG A 16 21.72 10.26 4.82
CA ARG A 16 22.18 9.06 5.53
C ARG A 16 23.69 9.02 5.74
N CYS A 17 24.45 9.42 4.71
CA CYS A 17 25.91 9.47 4.82
C CYS A 17 26.35 10.52 5.86
N PHE A 18 25.67 11.68 5.94
CA PHE A 18 26.01 12.74 6.89
C PHE A 18 25.59 12.45 8.33
N SER A 19 24.54 11.64 8.50
CA SER A 19 24.03 11.18 9.79
C SER A 19 24.87 10.05 10.38
N ASP A 20 25.58 9.27 9.55
CA ASP A 20 26.43 8.15 10.00
C ASP A 20 27.78 8.66 10.54
N TRP A 21 27.88 8.74 11.85
CA TRP A 21 29.10 9.18 12.53
C TRP A 21 30.19 8.11 12.62
N ASN A 22 29.89 6.86 12.30
CA ASN A 22 30.87 5.76 12.34
C ASN A 22 31.78 5.75 11.13
N LYS A 23 31.35 6.38 10.02
CA LYS A 23 32.12 6.47 8.77
C LYS A 23 32.45 7.93 8.42
N LYS A 24 33.51 8.09 7.66
CA LYS A 24 33.96 9.38 7.14
C LYS A 24 33.88 9.35 5.64
N TYR A 25 32.93 10.08 5.08
CA TYR A 25 32.66 10.09 3.64
C TYR A 25 33.33 11.32 2.99
N THR A 26 34.29 11.07 2.11
CA THR A 26 34.86 12.11 1.25
C THR A 26 33.93 12.44 0.09
N ILE A 27 34.23 13.49 -0.67
CA ILE A 27 33.38 13.87 -1.80
C ILE A 27 33.37 12.80 -2.91
N GLU A 28 34.47 12.07 -3.05
CA GLU A 28 34.59 10.94 -3.97
C GLU A 28 33.71 9.77 -3.53
N ASP A 29 33.72 9.42 -2.22
CA ASP A 29 32.91 8.37 -1.65
C ASP A 29 31.41 8.69 -1.79
N LEU A 30 31.02 9.94 -1.54
CA LEU A 30 29.65 10.41 -1.70
C LEU A 30 29.18 10.31 -3.16
N LEU A 31 30.04 10.66 -4.12
CA LEU A 31 29.72 10.55 -5.54
C LEU A 31 29.51 9.11 -5.97
N GLU A 32 30.37 8.21 -5.51
CA GLU A 32 30.27 6.79 -5.79
C GLU A 32 28.99 6.19 -5.20
N ILE A 33 28.71 6.46 -3.92
CA ILE A 33 27.51 5.97 -3.24
C ILE A 33 26.23 6.44 -3.94
N VAL A 34 26.15 7.74 -4.27
CA VAL A 34 24.97 8.29 -4.96
C VAL A 34 24.79 7.62 -6.33
N ASN A 35 25.88 7.46 -7.09
CA ASN A 35 25.79 6.84 -8.42
C ASN A 35 25.41 5.36 -8.34
N ASN A 36 25.91 4.62 -7.35
CA ASN A 36 25.51 3.21 -7.13
C ASN A 36 24.02 3.09 -6.82
N HIS A 37 23.47 3.97 -5.98
CA HIS A 37 22.05 3.97 -5.66
C HIS A 37 21.18 4.41 -6.84
N LEU A 38 21.63 5.35 -7.66
CA LEU A 38 20.94 5.75 -8.89
C LEU A 38 20.94 4.61 -9.93
N TYR A 39 22.06 3.89 -10.04
CA TYR A 39 22.16 2.72 -10.91
C TYR A 39 21.19 1.61 -10.49
N GLU A 40 21.06 1.36 -9.18
CA GLU A 40 20.10 0.38 -8.64
C GLU A 40 18.64 0.78 -8.90
N LEU A 41 18.35 2.08 -8.96
CA LEU A 41 16.99 2.61 -9.14
C LEU A 41 16.55 2.68 -10.61
N GLU A 42 17.41 3.16 -11.51
CA GLU A 42 17.05 3.51 -12.88
C GLU A 42 17.92 2.83 -13.97
N GLY A 43 18.94 2.07 -13.59
CA GLY A 43 19.85 1.41 -14.51
C GLY A 43 21.03 2.28 -14.97
N SER A 44 21.74 1.83 -16.02
CA SER A 44 23.09 2.32 -16.39
C SER A 44 23.24 3.79 -16.81
N ASP A 45 22.15 4.48 -17.12
CA ASP A 45 22.21 5.84 -17.69
C ASP A 45 22.05 6.97 -16.65
N SER A 46 21.82 6.64 -15.38
CA SER A 46 21.48 7.59 -14.31
C SER A 46 22.65 7.92 -13.40
N THR A 47 23.74 8.48 -13.94
CA THR A 47 24.88 8.92 -13.13
C THR A 47 24.97 10.43 -13.03
N ILE A 48 25.45 10.95 -11.88
CA ILE A 48 25.72 12.38 -11.69
C ILE A 48 27.22 12.68 -11.72
N LYS A 49 27.55 13.92 -12.09
CA LYS A 49 28.92 14.45 -12.05
C LYS A 49 29.17 15.22 -10.76
N LEU A 50 30.44 15.40 -10.40
CA LEU A 50 30.89 16.14 -9.21
C LEU A 50 30.27 17.55 -9.10
N ARG A 51 30.05 18.24 -10.21
CA ARG A 51 29.38 19.55 -10.23
C ARG A 51 27.96 19.47 -9.68
N GLN A 52 27.21 18.44 -10.04
CA GLN A 52 25.84 18.24 -9.58
C GLN A 52 25.81 17.85 -8.11
N LEU A 53 26.70 16.96 -7.66
CA LEU A 53 26.85 16.63 -6.24
C LEU A 53 27.13 17.88 -5.39
N ARG A 54 28.00 18.77 -5.84
CA ARG A 54 28.24 20.05 -5.13
C ARG A 54 27.02 20.95 -5.07
N GLY A 55 26.20 20.94 -6.13
CA GLY A 55 24.89 21.59 -6.12
C GLY A 55 23.95 21.00 -5.08
N ASP A 56 23.90 19.68 -5.00
CA ASP A 56 23.10 18.95 -4.01
C ASP A 56 23.53 19.24 -2.57
N LEU A 57 24.85 19.28 -2.31
CA LEU A 57 25.39 19.68 -1.00
C LEU A 57 24.96 21.11 -0.60
N ASN A 58 24.98 22.05 -1.56
CA ASN A 58 24.53 23.40 -1.30
C ASN A 58 23.01 23.51 -1.10
N ALA A 59 22.23 22.69 -1.78
CA ALA A 59 20.79 22.59 -1.56
C ALA A 59 20.49 22.04 -0.17
N ILE A 60 21.17 20.99 0.25
CA ILE A 60 21.04 20.41 1.59
C ILE A 60 21.40 21.44 2.66
N ARG A 61 22.50 22.20 2.50
CA ARG A 61 22.88 23.26 3.45
C ARG A 61 21.79 24.31 3.64
N LYS A 62 21.04 24.64 2.59
CA LYS A 62 19.92 25.59 2.66
C LYS A 62 18.67 25.03 3.35
N MET A 63 18.57 23.72 3.49
CA MET A 63 17.47 23.04 4.17
C MET A 63 17.72 22.84 5.67
N LEU A 64 18.96 23.04 6.12
CA LEU A 64 19.31 22.89 7.53
C LEU A 64 18.78 24.07 8.36
N PRO A 65 18.32 23.83 9.60
CA PRO A 65 18.01 24.89 10.55
C PRO A 65 19.28 25.62 11.00
N ASP A 66 19.13 26.84 11.52
CA ASP A 66 20.24 27.74 11.86
C ASP A 66 21.26 27.18 12.86
N ASN A 67 20.88 26.18 13.64
CA ASN A 67 21.73 25.54 14.66
C ASN A 67 22.47 24.29 14.17
N ILE A 68 22.20 23.82 12.95
CA ILE A 68 22.80 22.61 12.37
C ILE A 68 23.63 22.97 11.14
N TYR A 69 24.84 22.44 11.07
CA TYR A 69 25.77 22.69 9.96
C TYR A 69 26.18 21.38 9.29
N LEU A 70 26.39 21.44 7.98
CA LEU A 70 27.05 20.36 7.24
C LEU A 70 28.56 20.70 7.18
N ASP A 71 29.32 20.12 8.10
CA ASP A 71 30.72 20.33 8.29
C ASP A 71 31.58 19.62 7.23
N ALA A 72 32.55 20.35 6.68
CA ALA A 72 33.63 19.78 5.88
C ALA A 72 34.90 19.71 6.74
N LYS A 73 35.16 18.55 7.34
CA LYS A 73 36.29 18.35 8.27
C LYS A 73 37.52 17.79 7.55
N PRO A 74 38.74 18.25 7.88
CA PRO A 74 39.96 17.72 7.28
C PRO A 74 40.10 16.21 7.47
N PHE A 75 40.51 15.49 6.41
CA PHE A 75 40.71 14.06 6.41
C PHE A 75 41.96 13.66 5.61
N GLY A 76 43.12 13.85 6.21
CA GLY A 76 44.39 13.50 5.60
C GLY A 76 44.73 14.32 4.33
N GLY A 77 45.83 15.03 4.32
CA GLY A 77 46.27 15.85 3.19
C GLY A 77 45.26 16.96 2.83
N LYS A 78 44.86 17.01 1.56
CA LYS A 78 43.90 18.02 1.03
C LYS A 78 42.47 17.55 0.99
N LYS A 79 42.15 16.36 1.51
CA LYS A 79 40.79 15.77 1.50
C LYS A 79 39.99 16.24 2.70
N CYS A 80 38.66 16.35 2.51
CA CYS A 80 37.68 16.60 3.57
C CYS A 80 36.60 15.53 3.55
N TYR A 81 36.08 15.20 4.72
CA TYR A 81 34.85 14.40 4.85
C TYR A 81 33.70 15.28 5.32
N TYR A 82 32.49 14.86 5.00
CA TYR A 82 31.27 15.61 5.27
C TYR A 82 30.42 14.89 6.30
N ARG A 83 29.86 15.61 7.28
CA ARG A 83 28.88 15.13 8.24
C ARG A 83 28.14 16.28 8.91
N TYR A 84 27.00 16.02 9.50
CA TYR A 84 26.30 17.01 10.31
C TYR A 84 27.06 17.37 11.58
N SER A 85 26.83 18.59 12.09
CA SER A 85 27.46 19.08 13.32
C SER A 85 27.00 18.31 14.56
N GLU A 86 25.79 17.74 14.53
CA GLU A 86 25.23 16.95 15.62
C GLU A 86 25.10 15.47 15.26
N PRO A 87 25.44 14.55 16.20
CA PRO A 87 25.26 13.13 16.02
C PRO A 87 23.76 12.79 15.95
N ASN A 88 23.43 11.79 15.12
CA ASN A 88 22.06 11.30 14.91
C ASN A 88 21.08 12.34 14.32
N TYR A 89 21.54 13.49 13.86
CA TYR A 89 20.71 14.44 13.12
C TYR A 89 20.49 13.96 11.67
N SER A 90 19.28 14.15 11.17
CA SER A 90 18.93 13.93 9.76
C SER A 90 17.82 14.90 9.36
N ILE A 91 17.87 15.45 8.15
CA ILE A 91 16.80 16.30 7.59
C ILE A 91 15.50 15.53 7.44
N TYR A 92 15.61 14.23 7.18
CA TYR A 92 14.46 13.33 6.94
C TYR A 92 14.09 12.50 8.18
N GLN A 93 14.76 12.75 9.31
CA GLN A 93 14.41 12.10 10.58
C GLN A 93 13.11 12.70 11.11
N ASN A 94 12.01 12.13 10.68
CA ASN A 94 10.81 12.20 11.49
C ASN A 94 11.12 11.39 12.74
N GLY A 95 11.05 12.03 13.91
CA GLY A 95 11.38 11.42 15.19
C GLY A 95 10.42 10.28 15.56
N LEU A 96 10.42 9.22 14.75
CA LEU A 96 9.68 8.01 15.08
C LEU A 96 10.41 7.31 16.23
N SER A 97 9.69 7.02 17.27
CA SER A 97 10.14 6.15 18.35
C SER A 97 10.46 4.74 17.82
N VAL A 98 11.26 3.97 18.54
CA VAL A 98 11.56 2.57 18.19
C VAL A 98 10.27 1.75 17.99
N THR A 99 9.24 2.04 18.77
CA THR A 99 7.94 1.38 18.68
C THR A 99 7.23 1.71 17.36
N GLU A 100 7.28 2.97 16.93
CA GLU A 100 6.69 3.41 15.66
C GLU A 100 7.44 2.85 14.46
N VAL A 101 8.78 2.78 14.52
CA VAL A 101 9.60 2.12 13.48
C VAL A 101 9.26 0.64 13.37
N ASN A 102 9.07 -0.07 14.49
CA ASN A 102 8.69 -1.48 14.48
C ASN A 102 7.26 -1.67 13.93
N SER A 103 6.33 -0.80 14.29
CA SER A 103 4.97 -0.82 13.74
C SER A 103 4.98 -0.56 12.23
N LEU A 104 5.79 0.40 11.77
CA LEU A 104 5.96 0.67 10.35
C LEU A 104 6.57 -0.52 9.60
N ARG A 105 7.57 -1.19 10.20
CA ARG A 105 8.15 -2.41 9.64
C ARG A 105 7.09 -3.48 9.43
N SER A 106 6.26 -3.72 10.44
CA SER A 106 5.16 -4.70 10.34
C SER A 106 4.17 -4.35 9.22
N ILE A 107 3.87 -3.06 9.04
CA ILE A 107 3.01 -2.59 7.94
C ILE A 107 3.68 -2.83 6.58
N ILE A 108 4.96 -2.48 6.44
CA ILE A 108 5.73 -2.72 5.20
C ILE A 108 5.78 -4.21 4.88
N GLU A 109 6.03 -5.07 5.87
CA GLU A 109 6.01 -6.52 5.70
C GLU A 109 4.62 -7.04 5.28
N MET A 110 3.56 -6.49 5.86
CA MET A 110 2.19 -6.82 5.47
C MET A 110 1.91 -6.40 4.02
N LEU A 111 2.28 -5.20 3.62
CA LEU A 111 2.10 -4.71 2.26
C LEU A 111 2.97 -5.46 1.25
N SER A 112 4.19 -5.88 1.64
CA SER A 112 5.10 -6.60 0.75
C SER A 112 4.55 -7.95 0.26
N LYS A 113 3.56 -8.51 0.95
CA LYS A 113 2.84 -9.73 0.53
C LYS A 113 2.03 -9.56 -0.76
N TYR A 114 1.69 -8.33 -1.08
CA TYR A 114 0.98 -7.98 -2.32
C TYR A 114 1.94 -7.59 -3.45
N ARG A 115 3.27 -7.72 -3.24
CA ARG A 115 4.28 -7.57 -4.29
C ARG A 115 4.07 -8.63 -5.37
N GLY A 116 4.30 -8.23 -6.62
CA GLY A 116 4.19 -9.14 -7.77
C GLY A 116 2.76 -9.48 -8.19
N VAL A 117 1.74 -8.91 -7.53
CA VAL A 117 0.37 -8.98 -8.04
C VAL A 117 0.26 -8.02 -9.23
N THR A 118 -0.10 -8.56 -10.38
CA THR A 118 -0.24 -7.80 -11.63
C THR A 118 -1.21 -6.61 -11.40
N GLY A 119 -0.79 -5.40 -11.74
CA GLY A 119 -1.57 -4.18 -11.50
C GLY A 119 -1.20 -3.39 -10.23
N ASN A 120 -0.35 -3.91 -9.36
CA ASN A 120 0.07 -3.24 -8.11
C ASN A 120 1.43 -2.53 -8.21
N ALA A 121 1.84 -2.07 -9.39
CA ALA A 121 3.12 -1.34 -9.56
C ALA A 121 3.25 -0.14 -8.61
N TRP A 122 2.14 0.56 -8.33
CA TRP A 122 2.10 1.67 -7.38
C TRP A 122 2.44 1.22 -5.93
N LEU A 123 2.09 -0.01 -5.55
CA LEU A 123 2.38 -0.56 -4.23
C LEU A 123 3.88 -0.84 -4.07
N GLU A 124 4.54 -1.33 -5.13
CA GLU A 124 6.00 -1.48 -5.17
C GLU A 124 6.70 -0.13 -4.94
N ASP A 125 6.22 0.92 -5.61
CA ASP A 125 6.74 2.28 -5.43
C ASP A 125 6.52 2.77 -3.98
N VAL A 126 5.34 2.55 -3.40
CA VAL A 126 5.03 2.92 -2.01
C VAL A 126 5.92 2.17 -1.03
N ILE A 127 6.01 0.85 -1.15
CA ILE A 127 6.85 0.01 -0.28
C ILE A 127 8.31 0.45 -0.39
N SER A 128 8.83 0.60 -1.60
CA SER A 128 10.22 1.02 -1.84
C SER A 128 10.51 2.41 -1.27
N ASN A 129 9.56 3.34 -1.39
CA ASN A 129 9.68 4.67 -0.80
C ASN A 129 9.65 4.63 0.74
N LEU A 130 8.80 3.78 1.34
CA LEU A 130 8.74 3.61 2.79
C LEU A 130 10.02 2.94 3.31
N GLU A 131 10.49 1.87 2.68
CA GLU A 131 11.74 1.19 3.01
C GLU A 131 12.92 2.17 2.96
N LEU A 132 12.97 3.00 1.92
CA LEU A 132 14.01 3.99 1.73
C LEU A 132 13.94 5.09 2.78
N ARG A 133 12.77 5.68 2.98
CA ARG A 133 12.57 6.83 3.86
C ARG A 133 12.83 6.52 5.33
N PHE A 134 12.42 5.33 5.78
CA PHE A 134 12.54 4.94 7.18
C PHE A 134 13.70 3.98 7.46
N GLY A 135 14.47 3.61 6.43
CA GLY A 135 15.60 2.68 6.59
C GLY A 135 15.19 1.27 7.01
N VAL A 136 13.92 0.93 6.82
CA VAL A 136 13.33 -0.37 7.14
C VAL A 136 13.37 -1.22 5.89
N LYS A 137 14.04 -2.37 5.93
CA LYS A 137 13.98 -3.36 4.84
C LYS A 137 12.93 -4.41 5.20
N SER A 138 12.06 -4.74 4.26
CA SER A 138 11.22 -5.94 4.40
C SER A 138 12.12 -7.17 4.44
N ASP A 139 11.78 -8.11 5.33
CA ASP A 139 12.52 -9.36 5.43
C ASP A 139 12.26 -10.20 4.15
N ARG A 140 13.32 -10.50 3.42
CA ARG A 140 13.25 -11.31 2.18
C ARG A 140 13.07 -12.80 2.46
N GLU A 141 13.17 -13.22 3.71
CA GLU A 141 13.16 -14.65 4.08
C GLU A 141 11.75 -15.27 4.15
N ASN A 142 10.69 -14.51 3.86
CA ASN A 142 9.30 -15.00 3.90
C ASN A 142 8.92 -15.71 5.22
N LEU A 143 9.40 -15.21 6.35
CA LEU A 143 9.14 -15.78 7.67
C LEU A 143 7.66 -15.69 8.07
N ILE A 144 6.89 -14.80 7.46
CA ILE A 144 5.46 -14.59 7.71
C ILE A 144 4.69 -14.87 6.42
N SER A 145 3.69 -15.74 6.49
CA SER A 145 2.79 -15.98 5.37
C SER A 145 1.36 -15.63 5.75
N PHE A 146 0.63 -15.00 4.81
CA PHE A 146 -0.81 -14.80 4.90
C PHE A 146 -1.49 -15.76 3.94
N GLN A 147 -2.72 -16.13 4.27
CA GLN A 147 -3.52 -16.93 3.36
C GLN A 147 -3.87 -16.09 2.13
N CYS A 148 -3.10 -16.26 1.05
CA CYS A 148 -3.33 -15.61 -0.24
C CYS A 148 -3.62 -16.67 -1.29
N ASN A 149 -4.57 -16.43 -2.15
CA ASN A 149 -4.78 -17.24 -3.34
C ASN A 149 -4.05 -16.57 -4.51
N SER A 150 -2.81 -16.98 -4.77
CA SER A 150 -1.99 -16.45 -5.87
C SER A 150 -2.56 -16.75 -7.26
N CYS A 151 -3.49 -17.71 -7.35
CA CYS A 151 -4.17 -18.08 -8.59
C CYS A 151 -5.52 -17.34 -8.77
N LEU A 152 -5.86 -16.39 -7.89
CA LEU A 152 -7.09 -15.66 -7.99
C LEU A 152 -7.06 -14.74 -9.22
N LYS A 153 -8.00 -14.94 -10.13
CA LYS A 153 -8.20 -14.07 -11.29
C LYS A 153 -8.76 -12.71 -10.85
N GLY A 154 -8.55 -11.68 -11.67
CA GLY A 154 -9.14 -10.35 -11.46
C GLY A 154 -8.37 -9.46 -10.49
N LEU A 155 -7.26 -9.93 -9.91
CA LEU A 155 -6.41 -9.09 -9.06
C LEU A 155 -5.75 -7.96 -9.85
N GLU A 156 -5.58 -8.13 -11.15
CA GLU A 156 -5.11 -7.09 -12.09
C GLU A 156 -6.02 -5.85 -12.12
N TYR A 157 -7.29 -6.01 -11.80
CA TYR A 157 -8.26 -4.91 -11.72
C TYR A 157 -8.34 -4.23 -10.37
N LEU A 158 -7.72 -4.81 -9.32
CA LEU A 158 -7.88 -4.37 -7.93
C LEU A 158 -7.49 -2.89 -7.74
N SER A 159 -6.33 -2.48 -8.24
CA SER A 159 -5.85 -1.09 -8.15
C SER A 159 -6.81 -0.13 -8.85
N THR A 160 -7.22 -0.45 -10.08
CA THR A 160 -8.15 0.40 -10.85
C THR A 160 -9.49 0.55 -10.14
N LEU A 161 -9.99 -0.52 -9.52
CA LEU A 161 -11.26 -0.50 -8.78
C LEU A 161 -11.16 0.28 -7.48
N ILE A 162 -10.04 0.17 -6.75
CA ILE A 162 -9.76 0.98 -5.55
C ILE A 162 -9.73 2.46 -5.92
N ASP A 163 -8.97 2.83 -6.95
CA ASP A 163 -8.86 4.21 -7.41
C ASP A 163 -10.20 4.78 -7.86
N ALA A 164 -10.97 3.99 -8.61
CA ALA A 164 -12.29 4.40 -9.06
C ALA A 164 -13.28 4.57 -7.90
N THR A 165 -13.20 3.72 -6.87
CA THR A 165 -14.04 3.82 -5.67
C THR A 165 -13.71 5.07 -4.86
N ILE A 166 -12.42 5.36 -4.65
CA ILE A 166 -11.95 6.54 -3.90
C ILE A 166 -12.28 7.85 -4.65
N ASN A 167 -12.08 7.85 -5.98
CA ASN A 167 -12.27 9.05 -6.80
C ASN A 167 -13.69 9.20 -7.35
N HIS A 168 -14.61 8.32 -6.95
CA HIS A 168 -16.00 8.33 -7.43
C HIS A 168 -16.11 8.30 -8.96
N GLN A 169 -15.27 7.47 -9.60
CA GLN A 169 -15.20 7.35 -11.05
C GLN A 169 -16.08 6.19 -11.52
N PRO A 170 -17.12 6.42 -12.32
CA PRO A 170 -17.91 5.36 -12.95
C PRO A 170 -17.05 4.55 -13.92
N LEU A 171 -17.30 3.25 -13.97
CA LEU A 171 -16.59 2.31 -14.82
C LEU A 171 -17.56 1.52 -15.69
N GLU A 172 -17.22 1.33 -16.94
CA GLU A 172 -17.84 0.30 -17.77
C GLU A 172 -17.18 -1.03 -17.45
N VAL A 173 -17.96 -2.00 -16.96
CA VAL A 173 -17.48 -3.29 -16.47
C VAL A 173 -18.09 -4.40 -17.29
N SER A 174 -17.25 -5.19 -17.96
CA SER A 174 -17.63 -6.46 -18.58
C SER A 174 -17.54 -7.58 -17.56
N TYR A 175 -18.66 -8.25 -17.30
CA TYR A 175 -18.80 -9.20 -16.21
C TYR A 175 -19.54 -10.44 -16.64
N THR A 176 -19.02 -11.62 -16.29
CA THR A 176 -19.69 -12.90 -16.52
C THR A 176 -20.17 -13.51 -15.21
N THR A 177 -21.48 -13.77 -15.12
CA THR A 177 -22.10 -14.36 -13.92
C THR A 177 -21.70 -15.82 -13.75
N HIS A 178 -22.00 -16.40 -12.59
CA HIS A 178 -21.79 -17.85 -12.35
C HIS A 178 -22.57 -18.73 -13.35
N ALA A 179 -23.70 -18.24 -13.83
CA ALA A 179 -24.53 -18.95 -14.83
C ALA A 179 -23.98 -18.80 -16.27
N GLY A 180 -22.82 -18.17 -16.46
CA GLY A 180 -22.20 -17.96 -17.78
C GLY A 180 -22.84 -16.83 -18.60
N ILE A 181 -23.65 -15.97 -17.98
CA ILE A 181 -24.26 -14.83 -18.66
C ILE A 181 -23.30 -13.65 -18.59
N SER A 182 -22.80 -13.22 -19.76
CA SER A 182 -21.94 -12.05 -19.89
C SER A 182 -22.75 -10.79 -20.15
N SER A 183 -22.34 -9.69 -19.55
CA SER A 183 -22.93 -8.36 -19.73
C SER A 183 -21.92 -7.27 -19.48
N THR A 184 -22.05 -6.15 -20.20
CA THR A 184 -21.28 -4.95 -19.98
C THR A 184 -22.20 -3.85 -19.48
N ASN A 185 -21.86 -3.26 -18.32
CA ASN A 185 -22.69 -2.26 -17.67
C ASN A 185 -21.83 -1.16 -17.06
N VAL A 186 -22.38 0.05 -16.98
CA VAL A 186 -21.75 1.13 -16.21
C VAL A 186 -22.03 0.92 -14.72
N LEU A 187 -20.97 0.77 -13.95
CA LEU A 187 -20.99 0.60 -12.50
C LEU A 187 -20.53 1.91 -11.83
N HIS A 188 -21.31 2.40 -10.88
CA HIS A 188 -20.92 3.43 -9.94
C HIS A 188 -20.34 2.75 -8.69
N PRO A 189 -19.02 2.74 -8.47
CA PRO A 189 -18.39 2.00 -7.39
C PRO A 189 -18.57 2.74 -6.06
N TYR A 190 -18.95 2.02 -5.00
CA TYR A 190 -19.18 2.59 -3.68
C TYR A 190 -18.32 1.99 -2.60
N TYR A 191 -18.06 0.67 -2.65
CA TYR A 191 -17.38 -0.04 -1.58
C TYR A 191 -16.66 -1.28 -2.10
N MET A 192 -15.54 -1.64 -1.48
CA MET A 192 -14.82 -2.88 -1.76
C MET A 192 -14.66 -3.72 -0.51
N LYS A 193 -14.89 -5.02 -0.63
CA LYS A 193 -14.76 -5.98 0.47
C LYS A 193 -14.00 -7.22 0.04
N GLN A 194 -13.07 -7.65 0.89
CA GLN A 194 -12.51 -8.99 0.79
C GLN A 194 -13.28 -9.95 1.71
N TYR A 195 -13.67 -11.08 1.17
CA TYR A 195 -14.32 -12.16 1.92
C TYR A 195 -13.86 -13.52 1.39
N ASN A 196 -13.47 -14.42 2.28
CA ASN A 196 -12.92 -15.73 1.95
C ASN A 196 -11.84 -15.67 0.83
N ASN A 197 -10.90 -14.76 0.99
CA ASN A 197 -9.79 -14.49 0.05
C ASN A 197 -10.21 -14.06 -1.37
N ARG A 198 -11.47 -13.68 -1.58
CA ARG A 198 -11.97 -13.12 -2.84
C ARG A 198 -12.33 -11.65 -2.64
N TRP A 199 -12.06 -10.84 -3.63
CA TRP A 199 -12.44 -9.44 -3.65
C TRP A 199 -13.77 -9.23 -4.35
N PHE A 200 -14.54 -8.31 -3.81
CA PHE A 200 -15.85 -7.91 -4.32
C PHE A 200 -15.93 -6.39 -4.38
N ILE A 201 -16.48 -5.88 -5.48
CA ILE A 201 -16.87 -4.48 -5.61
C ILE A 201 -18.38 -4.36 -5.48
N PHE A 202 -18.81 -3.42 -4.66
CA PHE A 202 -20.20 -3.06 -4.45
C PHE A 202 -20.48 -1.71 -5.10
N GLY A 203 -21.62 -1.61 -5.74
CA GLY A 203 -22.00 -0.39 -6.41
C GLY A 203 -23.38 -0.48 -7.02
N ARG A 204 -23.74 0.55 -7.76
CA ARG A 204 -25.00 0.66 -8.48
C ARG A 204 -24.74 0.57 -9.98
N ILE A 205 -25.48 -0.25 -10.69
CA ILE A 205 -25.48 -0.23 -12.15
C ILE A 205 -26.32 0.96 -12.61
N ASN A 206 -25.83 1.71 -13.60
CA ASN A 206 -26.56 2.83 -14.17
C ASN A 206 -27.99 2.41 -14.59
N GLY A 207 -28.98 3.16 -14.15
CA GLY A 207 -30.40 2.90 -14.40
C GLY A 207 -31.03 1.81 -13.52
N ARG A 208 -30.36 1.35 -12.44
CA ARG A 208 -30.91 0.41 -11.46
C ARG A 208 -30.92 1.02 -10.07
N ASP A 209 -31.91 0.68 -9.24
CA ASP A 209 -32.11 1.24 -7.90
C ASP A 209 -31.80 0.23 -6.79
N TYR A 210 -30.76 -0.57 -6.98
CA TYR A 210 -30.28 -1.53 -5.95
C TYR A 210 -28.78 -1.71 -6.05
N ILE A 211 -28.18 -2.12 -4.92
CA ILE A 211 -26.76 -2.43 -4.84
C ILE A 211 -26.50 -3.79 -5.50
N VAL A 212 -25.50 -3.83 -6.35
CA VAL A 212 -24.95 -5.05 -6.89
C VAL A 212 -23.58 -5.32 -6.28
N ASN A 213 -23.24 -6.59 -6.09
CA ASN A 213 -21.87 -7.01 -5.85
C ASN A 213 -21.31 -7.71 -7.08
N ARG A 214 -20.03 -7.49 -7.35
CA ARG A 214 -19.29 -8.14 -8.44
C ARG A 214 -18.01 -8.71 -7.89
N ALA A 215 -17.82 -10.01 -8.03
CA ALA A 215 -16.57 -10.68 -7.69
C ALA A 215 -15.51 -10.34 -8.76
N LEU A 216 -14.31 -9.93 -8.35
CA LEU A 216 -13.28 -9.48 -9.28
C LEU A 216 -12.84 -10.59 -10.25
N ASP A 217 -12.81 -11.83 -9.79
CA ASP A 217 -12.43 -13.01 -10.59
C ASP A 217 -13.39 -13.32 -11.77
N ARG A 218 -14.50 -12.59 -11.86
CA ARG A 218 -15.48 -12.70 -12.95
C ARG A 218 -15.56 -11.44 -13.81
N ILE A 219 -14.70 -10.48 -13.56
CA ILE A 219 -14.55 -9.29 -14.40
C ILE A 219 -13.65 -9.69 -15.59
N GLU A 220 -14.10 -9.39 -16.80
CA GLU A 220 -13.39 -9.67 -18.05
C GLU A 220 -12.71 -8.42 -18.61
N GLY A 221 -13.21 -7.24 -18.26
CA GLY A 221 -12.63 -5.97 -18.69
C GLY A 221 -13.24 -4.79 -17.94
N ILE A 222 -12.43 -3.74 -17.84
CA ILE A 222 -12.81 -2.47 -17.23
C ILE A 222 -12.34 -1.32 -18.11
N SER A 223 -13.21 -0.33 -18.32
CA SER A 223 -12.86 0.94 -18.91
C SER A 223 -13.52 2.10 -18.14
N ARG A 224 -12.96 3.31 -18.27
CA ARG A 224 -13.57 4.50 -17.68
C ARG A 224 -14.85 4.85 -18.41
N SER A 225 -15.84 5.34 -17.68
CA SER A 225 -17.09 5.85 -18.22
C SER A 225 -17.22 7.36 -17.96
N ASP A 226 -17.71 8.08 -18.96
CA ASP A 226 -17.98 9.53 -18.84
C ASP A 226 -19.36 9.84 -18.26
N VAL A 227 -20.11 8.81 -17.85
CA VAL A 227 -21.40 8.99 -17.20
C VAL A 227 -21.19 9.70 -15.85
N PRO A 228 -21.99 10.74 -15.50
CA PRO A 228 -21.90 11.38 -14.21
C PRO A 228 -22.07 10.39 -13.05
N PHE A 229 -21.22 10.51 -12.02
CA PHE A 229 -21.26 9.61 -10.87
C PHE A 229 -22.58 9.78 -10.10
N CYS A 230 -23.27 8.69 -9.85
CA CYS A 230 -24.42 8.62 -8.97
C CYS A 230 -23.94 8.34 -7.55
N LYS A 231 -24.25 9.23 -6.61
CA LYS A 231 -23.91 9.03 -5.19
C LYS A 231 -24.71 7.85 -4.62
N ASN A 232 -24.13 7.20 -3.62
CA ASN A 232 -24.82 6.17 -2.85
C ASN A 232 -25.86 6.84 -1.92
N ASP A 233 -27.13 6.54 -2.17
CA ASP A 233 -28.29 6.94 -1.38
C ASP A 233 -29.12 5.71 -0.94
N LEU A 234 -28.62 4.51 -1.19
CA LEU A 234 -29.36 3.27 -1.01
C LEU A 234 -29.04 2.55 0.31
N VAL A 235 -27.76 2.54 0.71
CA VAL A 235 -27.29 1.77 1.88
C VAL A 235 -26.17 2.48 2.61
N ASP A 236 -26.05 2.24 3.91
CA ASP A 236 -24.87 2.58 4.70
C ASP A 236 -23.95 1.37 4.82
N PHE A 237 -22.78 1.41 4.18
CA PHE A 237 -21.82 0.31 4.23
C PHE A 237 -21.18 0.11 5.59
N ASN A 238 -21.34 1.02 6.55
CA ASN A 238 -20.88 0.81 7.93
C ASN A 238 -21.74 -0.25 8.64
N SER A 239 -23.01 -0.37 8.29
CA SER A 239 -23.97 -1.34 8.87
C SER A 239 -24.47 -2.38 7.88
N TYR A 240 -24.19 -2.23 6.58
CA TYR A 240 -24.73 -3.11 5.52
C TYR A 240 -24.43 -4.60 5.73
N PHE A 241 -23.36 -4.92 6.43
CA PHE A 241 -22.90 -6.31 6.63
C PHE A 241 -23.23 -6.87 8.01
N ASP A 242 -23.93 -6.11 8.87
CA ASP A 242 -24.17 -6.52 10.27
C ASP A 242 -25.08 -7.75 10.37
N ASP A 243 -25.98 -7.93 9.39
CA ASP A 243 -26.89 -9.09 9.31
C ASP A 243 -26.53 -10.07 8.18
N ILE A 244 -25.31 -9.94 7.61
CA ILE A 244 -24.92 -10.73 6.44
C ILE A 244 -23.70 -11.61 6.73
N VAL A 245 -23.90 -12.92 6.74
CA VAL A 245 -22.79 -13.89 6.69
C VAL A 245 -22.36 -14.04 5.24
N GLY A 246 -21.35 -13.22 4.83
CA GLY A 246 -20.88 -13.24 3.45
C GLY A 246 -20.87 -11.87 2.77
N VAL A 247 -21.26 -11.85 1.50
CA VAL A 247 -21.21 -10.66 0.63
C VAL A 247 -22.47 -10.44 -0.21
N SER A 248 -23.47 -11.29 -0.08
CA SER A 248 -24.66 -11.25 -0.92
C SER A 248 -25.92 -11.30 -0.08
N VAL A 249 -26.82 -10.38 -0.35
CA VAL A 249 -28.20 -10.42 0.15
C VAL A 249 -29.07 -10.91 -1.00
N PRO A 250 -29.85 -11.97 -0.83
CA PRO A 250 -30.85 -12.35 -1.82
C PRO A 250 -31.85 -11.22 -2.01
N TYR A 251 -32.20 -10.95 -3.26
CA TYR A 251 -33.14 -9.85 -3.60
C TYR A 251 -34.51 -9.98 -2.95
N GLU A 252 -34.94 -11.23 -2.70
CA GLU A 252 -36.25 -11.55 -2.16
C GLU A 252 -36.30 -11.55 -0.62
N VAL A 253 -35.16 -11.49 0.06
CA VAL A 253 -35.07 -11.54 1.53
C VAL A 253 -35.01 -10.13 2.09
N GLN A 254 -36.00 -9.79 2.93
CA GLN A 254 -36.12 -8.45 3.54
C GLN A 254 -35.85 -8.47 5.05
N GLU A 255 -35.76 -9.61 5.68
CA GLU A 255 -35.56 -9.73 7.13
C GLU A 255 -34.45 -10.75 7.43
N ALA A 256 -33.67 -10.42 8.48
CA ALA A 256 -32.64 -11.32 8.98
C ALA A 256 -33.29 -12.52 9.71
N GLU A 257 -32.75 -13.71 9.46
CA GLU A 257 -33.21 -14.96 10.08
C GLU A 257 -32.26 -15.37 11.21
N THR A 258 -32.84 -15.87 12.33
CA THR A 258 -32.02 -16.48 13.38
C THR A 258 -31.67 -17.91 12.99
N ILE A 259 -30.39 -18.21 12.89
CA ILE A 259 -29.85 -19.52 12.55
C ILE A 259 -29.27 -20.16 13.82
N ILE A 260 -29.82 -21.30 14.24
CA ILE A 260 -29.29 -22.08 15.37
C ILE A 260 -28.40 -23.19 14.82
N LEU A 261 -27.12 -23.17 15.24
CA LEU A 261 -26.14 -24.18 14.83
C LEU A 261 -25.73 -25.02 16.04
N GLN A 262 -25.71 -26.35 15.88
CA GLN A 262 -25.21 -27.27 16.88
C GLN A 262 -23.84 -27.79 16.48
N PHE A 263 -22.88 -27.75 17.40
CA PHE A 263 -21.51 -28.24 17.20
C PHE A 263 -21.19 -29.33 18.22
N SER A 264 -20.31 -30.26 17.85
CA SER A 264 -19.70 -31.15 18.82
C SER A 264 -18.81 -30.39 19.80
N SER A 265 -18.64 -30.89 21.02
CA SER A 265 -17.81 -30.25 22.06
C SER A 265 -16.37 -30.01 21.61
N GLU A 266 -15.82 -30.82 20.71
CA GLU A 266 -14.50 -30.60 20.13
C GLU A 266 -14.47 -29.41 19.18
N ARG A 267 -15.51 -29.23 18.36
CA ARG A 267 -15.62 -28.14 17.39
C ARG A 267 -16.06 -26.83 18.03
N PHE A 268 -16.81 -26.89 19.09
CA PHE A 268 -17.35 -25.73 19.79
C PHE A 268 -16.27 -24.73 20.20
N LYS A 269 -15.16 -25.22 20.76
CA LYS A 269 -14.03 -24.37 21.18
C LYS A 269 -13.45 -23.54 20.03
N TYR A 270 -13.42 -24.08 18.81
CA TYR A 270 -12.95 -23.34 17.63
C TYR A 270 -13.94 -22.26 17.20
N ILE A 271 -15.25 -22.55 17.28
CA ILE A 271 -16.29 -21.59 16.90
C ILE A 271 -16.36 -20.44 17.90
N VAL A 272 -16.16 -20.69 19.20
CA VAL A 272 -16.09 -19.65 20.22
C VAL A 272 -14.86 -18.78 20.02
N SER A 273 -13.69 -19.37 19.74
CA SER A 273 -12.46 -18.63 19.52
C SER A 273 -12.41 -17.87 18.20
N LYS A 274 -13.17 -18.31 17.20
CA LYS A 274 -13.29 -17.68 15.88
C LYS A 274 -14.75 -17.60 15.46
N PRO A 275 -15.51 -16.61 15.94
CA PRO A 275 -16.90 -16.44 15.61
C PRO A 275 -17.15 -16.40 14.09
N LEU A 276 -18.23 -17.01 13.64
CA LEU A 276 -18.64 -17.00 12.23
C LEU A 276 -19.16 -15.63 11.79
N HIS A 277 -19.77 -14.92 12.73
CA HIS A 277 -20.30 -13.58 12.53
C HIS A 277 -20.30 -12.80 13.84
N THR A 278 -20.35 -11.47 13.77
CA THR A 278 -20.38 -10.57 14.94
C THR A 278 -21.62 -10.74 15.81
N SER A 279 -22.75 -11.19 15.21
CA SER A 279 -24.01 -11.45 15.90
C SER A 279 -24.08 -12.83 16.58
N GLN A 280 -22.98 -13.60 16.58
CA GLN A 280 -22.97 -14.93 17.17
C GLN A 280 -23.11 -14.86 18.70
N GLU A 281 -24.10 -15.57 19.22
CA GLU A 281 -24.33 -15.74 20.64
C GLU A 281 -24.31 -17.24 21.00
N ILE A 282 -23.88 -17.55 22.22
CA ILE A 282 -23.93 -18.91 22.78
C ILE A 282 -25.26 -19.03 23.51
N ILE A 283 -26.09 -19.97 23.07
CA ILE A 283 -27.40 -20.18 23.67
C ILE A 283 -27.34 -21.23 24.78
N ASP A 284 -26.58 -22.30 24.59
CA ASP A 284 -26.54 -23.44 25.51
C ASP A 284 -25.22 -24.22 25.35
N GLU A 285 -24.67 -24.72 26.45
CA GLU A 285 -23.47 -25.59 26.48
C GLU A 285 -23.85 -26.91 27.15
N TYR A 286 -23.87 -28.00 26.38
CA TYR A 286 -24.07 -29.33 26.88
C TYR A 286 -22.78 -30.12 27.07
#